data_bdde85efe683befead5f36a9dc0be280
#
_entry.id   bdde85efe683befead5f36a9dc0be280
#
_cell.length_a   1.000
_cell.length_b   1.000
_cell.length_c   1.000
_cell.angle_alpha   90.00
_cell.angle_beta   90.00
_cell.angle_gamma   90.00
#
_symmetry.space_group_name_H-M   'P 1'
#
loop_
_entity.id
_entity.type
_entity.pdbx_description
1 polymer ?
#
loop_
_entity_poly.entity_id
_entity_poly.type
_entity_poly.pdbx_seq_one_letter_code
_entity_poly.pdbx_strand_id
1 'polypeptide(L)'
;MTKAVLRAASRLGVSNKVLAAIVGLSEATISRMGAGTYTLTPGDKPFDLAVMFVRLFRALDAIVHGDEIVAREWLRNENTALGGRPLALIQSVPGLVHAVAYLDARRALV
;
A
#
# COMPACT_ATOMS: atom_id res chain seq x y z
N MET A 1 7.09 -10.89 -4.89
CA MET A 1 6.66 -9.53 -4.42
C MET A 1 5.94 -8.73 -5.50
N THR A 2 6.37 -8.80 -6.74
CA THR A 2 5.71 -8.07 -7.84
C THR A 2 4.21 -8.36 -7.94
N LYS A 3 3.83 -9.63 -7.97
CA LYS A 3 2.41 -10.02 -8.01
C LYS A 3 1.66 -9.63 -6.75
N ALA A 4 2.30 -9.75 -5.58
CA ALA A 4 1.67 -9.44 -4.30
C ALA A 4 1.34 -7.95 -4.18
N VAL A 5 2.24 -7.05 -4.58
CA VAL A 5 1.98 -5.61 -4.51
C VAL A 5 0.91 -5.17 -5.50
N LEU A 6 0.89 -5.76 -6.71
CA LEU A 6 -0.15 -5.48 -7.70
C LEU A 6 -1.53 -5.93 -7.23
N ARG A 7 -1.59 -7.12 -6.59
CA ARG A 7 -2.84 -7.64 -6.02
C ARG A 7 -3.34 -6.75 -4.88
N ALA A 8 -2.45 -6.34 -3.99
CA ALA A 8 -2.80 -5.44 -2.89
C ALA A 8 -3.36 -4.12 -3.42
N ALA A 9 -2.69 -3.52 -4.41
CA ALA A 9 -3.15 -2.28 -5.04
C ALA A 9 -4.53 -2.45 -5.68
N SER A 10 -4.75 -3.54 -6.39
CA SER A 10 -6.03 -3.85 -7.02
C SER A 10 -7.16 -3.94 -5.98
N ARG A 11 -6.94 -4.69 -4.91
CA ARG A 11 -7.93 -4.87 -3.85
C ARG A 11 -8.26 -3.56 -3.14
N LEU A 12 -7.27 -2.70 -2.95
CA LEU A 12 -7.47 -1.39 -2.32
C LEU A 12 -7.94 -0.31 -3.29
N GLY A 13 -8.09 -0.63 -4.57
CA GLY A 13 -8.49 0.33 -5.59
C GLY A 13 -7.44 1.42 -5.82
N VAL A 14 -6.17 1.11 -5.62
CA VAL A 14 -5.07 2.04 -5.79
C VAL A 14 -4.63 2.04 -7.26
N SER A 15 -4.62 3.23 -7.88
CA SER A 15 -4.25 3.39 -9.28
C SER A 15 -2.75 3.14 -9.51
N ASN A 16 -2.37 2.89 -10.76
CA ASN A 16 -0.97 2.78 -11.14
C ASN A 16 -0.17 4.05 -10.80
N LYS A 17 -0.77 5.21 -10.98
CA LYS A 17 -0.15 6.49 -10.66
C LYS A 17 0.18 6.59 -9.17
N VAL A 18 -0.77 6.25 -8.32
CA VAL A 18 -0.59 6.30 -6.85
C VAL A 18 0.38 5.22 -6.39
N LEU A 19 0.26 4.00 -6.91
CA LEU A 19 1.20 2.93 -6.57
C LEU A 19 2.63 3.31 -6.96
N ALA A 20 2.82 3.93 -8.12
CA ALA A 20 4.12 4.44 -8.55
C ALA A 20 4.71 5.40 -7.51
N ALA A 21 3.91 6.33 -7.00
CA ALA A 21 4.34 7.26 -5.97
C ALA A 21 4.70 6.54 -4.65
N ILE A 22 3.95 5.51 -4.29
CA ILE A 22 4.19 4.74 -3.06
C ILE A 22 5.52 3.99 -3.13
N VAL A 23 5.78 3.29 -4.23
CA VAL A 23 6.97 2.42 -4.35
C VAL A 23 8.17 3.12 -4.99
N GLY A 24 8.03 4.36 -5.45
CA GLY A 24 9.14 5.12 -6.01
C GLY A 24 9.53 4.70 -7.42
N LEU A 25 8.57 4.30 -8.23
CA LEU A 25 8.75 3.95 -9.64
C LEU A 25 7.93 4.89 -10.53
N SER A 26 8.15 4.82 -11.85
CA SER A 26 7.30 5.53 -12.80
C SER A 26 5.99 4.76 -13.03
N GLU A 27 4.95 5.48 -13.43
CA GLU A 27 3.68 4.85 -13.78
C GLU A 27 3.84 3.86 -14.93
N ALA A 28 4.69 4.19 -15.92
CA ALA A 28 5.01 3.30 -17.02
C ALA A 28 5.64 1.98 -16.54
N THR A 29 6.50 2.03 -15.51
CA THR A 29 7.10 0.84 -14.93
C THR A 29 6.04 -0.02 -14.21
N ILE A 30 5.10 0.60 -13.48
CA ILE A 30 4.00 -0.14 -12.88
C ILE A 30 3.16 -0.84 -13.96
N SER A 31 2.90 -0.17 -15.07
CA SER A 31 2.18 -0.77 -16.20
C SER A 31 2.94 -1.99 -16.76
N ARG A 32 4.26 -1.91 -16.88
CA ARG A 32 5.09 -3.04 -17.32
C ARG A 32 5.08 -4.19 -16.29
N MET A 33 5.01 -3.89 -15.00
CA MET A 33 4.82 -4.91 -13.97
C MET A 33 3.52 -5.69 -14.21
N GLY A 34 2.45 -4.99 -14.49
CA GLY A 34 1.15 -5.60 -14.80
C GLY A 34 1.18 -6.44 -16.08
N ALA A 35 1.97 -6.04 -17.06
CA ALA A 35 2.15 -6.77 -18.30
C ALA A 35 3.14 -7.95 -18.20
N GLY A 36 3.83 -8.10 -17.07
CA GLY A 36 4.81 -9.16 -16.86
C GLY A 36 6.19 -8.89 -17.45
N THR A 37 6.46 -7.64 -17.86
CA THR A 37 7.73 -7.26 -18.50
C THR A 37 8.70 -6.53 -17.56
N TYR A 38 8.32 -6.34 -16.31
CA TYR A 38 9.17 -5.79 -15.27
C TYR A 38 8.93 -6.52 -13.96
N THR A 39 10.01 -6.86 -13.26
CA THR A 39 9.95 -7.54 -11.96
C THR A 39 10.74 -6.75 -10.93
N LEU A 40 10.16 -6.58 -9.74
CA LEU A 40 10.85 -5.94 -8.62
C LEU A 40 12.06 -6.77 -8.19
N THR A 41 13.17 -6.10 -7.93
CA THR A 41 14.45 -6.74 -7.60
C THR A 41 14.70 -6.65 -6.09
N PRO A 42 14.86 -7.80 -5.39
CA PRO A 42 15.24 -7.78 -3.96
C PRO A 42 16.52 -6.97 -3.76
N GLY A 43 16.54 -6.15 -2.70
CA GLY A 43 17.66 -5.26 -2.39
C GLY A 43 17.49 -3.85 -2.91
N ASP A 44 16.62 -3.64 -3.89
CA ASP A 44 16.29 -2.30 -4.38
C ASP A 44 15.22 -1.65 -3.52
N LYS A 45 15.27 -0.31 -3.42
CA LYS A 45 14.32 0.46 -2.62
C LYS A 45 12.85 0.24 -3.02
N PRO A 46 12.49 0.19 -4.31
CA PRO A 46 11.11 -0.12 -4.69
C PRO A 46 10.61 -1.46 -4.19
N PHE A 47 11.48 -2.47 -4.12
CA PHE A 47 11.11 -3.76 -3.52
C PHE A 47 10.77 -3.61 -2.04
N ASP A 48 11.60 -2.89 -1.29
CA ASP A 48 11.38 -2.66 0.15
C ASP A 48 10.08 -1.89 0.41
N LEU A 49 9.81 -0.86 -0.41
CA LEU A 49 8.58 -0.09 -0.30
C LEU A 49 7.34 -0.93 -0.67
N ALA A 50 7.48 -1.83 -1.64
CA ALA A 50 6.42 -2.77 -1.99
C ALA A 50 6.12 -3.72 -0.83
N VAL A 51 7.15 -4.22 -0.14
CA VAL A 51 6.99 -5.04 1.07
C VAL A 51 6.18 -4.29 2.13
N MET A 52 6.51 -3.02 2.37
CA MET A 52 5.79 -2.18 3.33
C MET A 52 4.32 -1.99 2.93
N PHE A 53 4.06 -1.75 1.66
CA PHE A 53 2.68 -1.58 1.18
C PHE A 53 1.87 -2.86 1.31
N VAL A 54 2.46 -4.01 1.02
CA VAL A 54 1.79 -5.32 1.22
C VAL A 54 1.51 -5.57 2.70
N ARG A 55 2.43 -5.19 3.59
CA ARG A 55 2.19 -5.26 5.05
C ARG A 55 1.01 -4.38 5.45
N LEU A 56 0.95 -3.17 4.94
CA LEU A 56 -0.18 -2.27 5.18
C LEU A 56 -1.50 -2.94 4.75
N PHE A 57 -1.53 -3.48 3.54
CA PHE A 57 -2.71 -4.16 3.03
C PHE A 57 -3.13 -5.32 3.93
N ARG A 58 -2.18 -6.18 4.32
CA ARG A 58 -2.48 -7.36 5.16
C ARG A 58 -3.01 -6.96 6.53
N ALA A 59 -2.43 -5.93 7.14
CA ALA A 59 -2.89 -5.45 8.44
C ALA A 59 -4.30 -4.86 8.34
N LEU A 60 -4.54 -4.05 7.31
CA LEU A 60 -5.86 -3.45 7.09
C LEU A 60 -6.91 -4.51 6.77
N ASP A 61 -6.58 -5.46 5.90
CA ASP A 61 -7.47 -6.57 5.52
C ASP A 61 -7.89 -7.39 6.75
N ALA A 62 -6.96 -7.67 7.66
CA ALA A 62 -7.27 -8.37 8.90
C ALA A 62 -8.21 -7.56 9.81
N ILE A 63 -8.00 -6.26 9.93
CA ILE A 63 -8.83 -5.39 10.76
C ILE A 63 -10.26 -5.30 10.24
N VAL A 64 -10.43 -5.24 8.92
CA VAL A 64 -11.76 -5.13 8.29
C VAL A 64 -12.36 -6.50 7.92
N HIS A 65 -11.72 -7.58 8.32
CA HIS A 65 -12.18 -8.96 8.05
C HIS A 65 -12.42 -9.23 6.56
N GLY A 66 -11.52 -8.75 5.71
CA GLY A 66 -11.59 -8.96 4.27
C GLY A 66 -12.59 -8.06 3.52
N ASP A 67 -13.21 -7.10 4.19
CA ASP A 67 -14.17 -6.18 3.54
C ASP A 67 -13.43 -5.11 2.74
N GLU A 68 -13.36 -5.30 1.42
CA GLU A 68 -12.63 -4.39 0.53
C GLU A 68 -13.27 -3.00 0.45
N ILE A 69 -14.58 -2.90 0.59
CA ILE A 69 -15.28 -1.61 0.58
C ILE A 69 -14.84 -0.78 1.77
N VAL A 70 -14.84 -1.37 2.96
CA VAL A 70 -14.42 -0.71 4.19
C VAL A 70 -12.93 -0.35 4.13
N ALA A 71 -12.09 -1.25 3.60
CA ALA A 71 -10.65 -0.97 3.44
C ALA A 71 -10.39 0.23 2.52
N ARG A 72 -11.10 0.30 1.39
CA ARG A 72 -10.99 1.43 0.46
C ARG A 72 -11.46 2.74 1.08
N GLU A 73 -12.54 2.71 1.85
CA GLU A 73 -13.04 3.88 2.57
C GLU A 73 -12.03 4.37 3.60
N TRP A 74 -11.40 3.44 4.35
CA TRP A 74 -10.39 3.79 5.34
C TRP A 74 -9.24 4.57 4.70
N LEU A 75 -8.78 4.15 3.54
CA LEU A 75 -7.68 4.82 2.83
C LEU A 75 -8.05 6.24 2.39
N ARG A 76 -9.31 6.50 2.09
CA ARG A 76 -9.75 7.75 1.45
C ARG A 76 -10.37 8.76 2.41
N ASN A 77 -10.71 8.35 3.62
CA ASN A 77 -11.28 9.24 4.62
C ASN A 77 -10.20 9.87 5.47
N GLU A 78 -10.51 11.07 6.00
CA GLU A 78 -9.64 11.73 6.96
C GLU A 78 -9.41 10.83 8.19
N ASN A 79 -8.17 10.76 8.65
CA ASN A 79 -7.79 9.97 9.82
C ASN A 79 -7.03 10.90 10.77
N THR A 80 -7.65 11.24 11.89
CA THR A 80 -7.08 12.16 12.86
C THR A 80 -5.81 11.62 13.52
N ALA A 81 -5.75 10.30 13.75
CA ALA A 81 -4.57 9.65 14.34
C ALA A 81 -3.35 9.73 13.42
N LEU A 82 -3.56 9.70 12.10
CA LEU A 82 -2.48 9.79 11.11
C LEU A 82 -2.23 11.22 10.64
N GLY A 83 -3.16 12.12 10.86
CA GLY A 83 -3.02 13.52 10.49
C GLY A 83 -3.41 13.84 9.04
N GLY A 84 -4.24 13.01 8.41
CA GLY A 84 -4.71 13.24 7.05
C GLY A 84 -5.35 12.01 6.45
N ARG A 85 -5.54 12.04 5.14
CA ARG A 85 -6.05 10.88 4.40
C ARG A 85 -4.93 9.86 4.20
N PRO A 86 -5.09 8.62 4.65
CA PRO A 86 -4.03 7.62 4.55
C PRO A 86 -3.48 7.46 3.14
N LEU A 87 -4.34 7.45 2.11
CA LEU A 87 -3.91 7.27 0.72
C LEU A 87 -2.93 8.36 0.27
N ALA A 88 -3.10 9.60 0.72
CA ALA A 88 -2.17 10.68 0.44
C ALA A 88 -0.88 10.54 1.25
N LEU A 89 -1.00 10.20 2.53
CA LEU A 89 0.14 10.11 3.45
C LEU A 89 1.12 9.00 3.08
N ILE A 90 0.63 7.85 2.61
CA ILE A 90 1.48 6.69 2.26
C ILE A 90 2.29 6.89 0.98
N GLN A 91 2.12 7.99 0.28
CA GLN A 91 2.93 8.34 -0.89
C GLN A 91 4.29 8.92 -0.50
N SER A 92 4.54 9.14 0.78
CA SER A 92 5.87 9.44 1.32
C SER A 92 6.36 8.27 2.16
N VAL A 93 7.69 8.09 2.24
CA VAL A 93 8.27 7.00 3.04
C VAL A 93 7.89 7.12 4.52
N PRO A 94 8.04 8.30 5.17
CA PRO A 94 7.64 8.43 6.57
C PRO A 94 6.15 8.16 6.79
N GLY A 95 5.28 8.61 5.88
CA GLY A 95 3.85 8.37 5.98
C GLY A 95 3.48 6.90 5.84
N LEU A 96 4.14 6.19 4.92
CA LEU A 96 3.94 4.75 4.74
C LEU A 96 4.37 3.98 6.00
N VAL A 97 5.55 4.26 6.53
CA VAL A 97 6.06 3.62 7.75
C VAL A 97 5.12 3.89 8.93
N HIS A 98 4.67 5.12 9.09
CA HIS A 98 3.75 5.50 10.18
C HIS A 98 2.41 4.77 10.05
N ALA A 99 1.84 4.71 8.84
CA ALA A 99 0.58 4.02 8.62
C ALA A 99 0.68 2.51 8.89
N VAL A 100 1.79 1.87 8.48
CA VAL A 100 2.02 0.45 8.77
C VAL A 100 2.10 0.22 10.29
N ALA A 101 2.87 1.04 11.00
CA ALA A 101 3.01 0.93 12.45
C ALA A 101 1.66 1.11 13.16
N TYR A 102 0.85 2.08 12.72
CA TYR A 102 -0.48 2.33 13.26
C TYR A 102 -1.39 1.11 13.08
N LEU A 103 -1.43 0.54 11.88
CA LEU A 103 -2.26 -0.63 11.59
C LEU A 103 -1.77 -1.88 12.29
N ASP A 104 -0.46 -2.09 12.36
CA ASP A 104 0.11 -3.23 13.09
C ASP A 104 -0.29 -3.20 14.57
N ALA A 105 -0.26 -2.01 15.20
CA ALA A 105 -0.69 -1.84 16.59
C ALA A 105 -2.19 -2.14 16.76
N ARG A 106 -3.02 -1.69 15.81
CA ARG A 106 -4.47 -1.96 15.83
C ARG A 106 -4.79 -3.43 15.59
N ARG A 107 -4.05 -4.07 14.67
CA ARG A 107 -4.21 -5.49 14.37
C ARG A 107 -3.94 -6.36 15.60
N ALA A 108 -2.99 -5.97 16.45
CA ALA A 108 -2.66 -6.70 17.66
C ALA A 108 -3.82 -6.73 18.67
N LEU A 109 -4.80 -5.81 18.56
CA LEU A 109 -5.96 -5.72 19.44
C LEU A 109 -7.20 -6.47 18.90
N VAL A 110 -7.12 -7.00 17.71
CA VAL A 110 -8.26 -7.66 17.03
C VAL A 110 -8.31 -9.18 17.28
#